data_07c525e3003769f31f8327a8b8daa767
#
_entry.id   07c525e3003769f31f8327a8b8daa767
#
_cell.length_a   1.000
_cell.length_b   1.000
_cell.length_c   1.000
_cell.angle_alpha   90.00
_cell.angle_beta   90.00
_cell.angle_gamma   90.00
#
_symmetry.space_group_name_H-M   'P 1'
#
loop_
_entity.id
_entity.type
_entity.pdbx_description
1 polymer ?
#
loop_
_entity_poly.entity_id
_entity_poly.type
_entity_poly.pdbx_seq_one_letter_code
_entity_poly.pdbx_strand_id
1 'polypeptide(L)'
;MKYSAVLALVAISGVHAHTLFSKLFVDGIDQGTGTCIRMRKDPSKATDPINDLSSDAMACGVDGTLGVSRVCAANSGSALTFEYRDWPDDASRGSIDISHKGPCAVYLKKVDSAISDPGVGNGWFKVWDSGYDEIAGKWCTEKLIANNGHLSVQLPTGIQGGYYLVRPELLALHQADKTPSNPQFYVGCAQVFLHSTDTVLPPASDTVAIPGHVKAGQPSVTFNIWKEPMALPYPMPGPAIFSTVSKRDVAVRTLQLKQTEGLVPAHCVLQNANWCGIELAKYSDEGGCWNASTNCWDQSSTCYNTAPPTGSTNCVIWEEKCKAIQAQCSAGNFNGPPDYMKKLTPAAPIVNLPQPSAAQVGDGSYLAAAGPPASSVTTSTSLVAATSPASLASSPASSTLKVSIDGSCTNGVTCLGSTFGDCCSGHNWCGSTSDYCGDGCQAGFGTCGTSARRSVEEVSKKGKHKRHLRLHGHALADQAIQAEAGMEKKDLEIHK
;
A
#
# COMPACT_ATOMS: atom_id res chain seq x y z
N MET A 1 -13.11 7.34 -63.42
CA MET A 1 -12.17 7.36 -62.28
C MET A 1 -12.97 7.35 -61.01
N LYS A 2 -12.95 6.22 -60.28
CA LYS A 2 -13.67 6.08 -59.00
C LYS A 2 -12.65 6.32 -57.88
N TYR A 3 -12.81 7.38 -57.10
CA TYR A 3 -12.03 7.64 -55.91
C TYR A 3 -12.66 6.91 -54.73
N SER A 4 -12.05 5.86 -54.25
CA SER A 4 -12.40 5.23 -52.98
C SER A 4 -11.75 6.02 -51.84
N ALA A 5 -12.53 6.75 -51.08
CA ALA A 5 -12.07 7.38 -49.86
C ALA A 5 -11.96 6.30 -48.76
N VAL A 6 -10.72 6.02 -48.35
CA VAL A 6 -10.44 5.19 -47.19
C VAL A 6 -10.62 6.08 -45.93
N LEU A 7 -11.72 5.90 -45.20
CA LEU A 7 -11.89 6.49 -43.86
C LEU A 7 -10.96 5.74 -42.90
N ALA A 8 -9.85 6.36 -42.51
CA ALA A 8 -9.04 5.88 -41.40
C ALA A 8 -9.80 6.19 -40.08
N LEU A 9 -10.39 5.16 -39.45
CA LEU A 9 -10.82 5.25 -38.06
C LEU A 9 -9.55 5.40 -37.19
N VAL A 10 -9.29 6.62 -36.74
CA VAL A 10 -8.36 6.85 -35.63
C VAL A 10 -9.08 6.40 -34.37
N ALA A 11 -8.71 5.22 -33.88
CA ALA A 11 -9.10 4.79 -32.54
C ALA A 11 -8.43 5.77 -31.55
N ILE A 12 -9.19 6.72 -31.03
CA ILE A 12 -8.78 7.54 -29.90
C ILE A 12 -8.77 6.58 -28.70
N SER A 13 -7.64 5.95 -28.42
CA SER A 13 -7.39 5.34 -27.14
C SER A 13 -7.53 6.45 -26.10
N GLY A 14 -8.59 6.38 -25.28
CA GLY A 14 -8.77 7.28 -24.16
C GLY A 14 -7.49 7.25 -23.30
N VAL A 15 -6.78 8.37 -23.26
CA VAL A 15 -5.64 8.52 -22.36
C VAL A 15 -6.24 8.62 -20.96
N HIS A 16 -6.16 7.55 -20.19
CA HIS A 16 -6.46 7.61 -18.76
C HIS A 16 -5.35 8.40 -18.11
N ALA A 17 -5.70 9.62 -17.66
CA ALA A 17 -4.75 10.58 -17.08
C ALA A 17 -4.87 10.65 -15.55
N HIS A 18 -5.88 9.99 -14.98
CA HIS A 18 -6.31 10.09 -13.60
C HIS A 18 -5.68 9.00 -12.72
N THR A 19 -5.85 9.08 -11.40
CA THR A 19 -5.17 8.17 -10.47
C THR A 19 -6.02 7.83 -9.25
N LEU A 20 -5.71 6.70 -8.61
CA LEU A 20 -6.32 6.24 -7.37
C LEU A 20 -5.24 5.80 -6.37
N PHE A 21 -5.41 6.13 -5.09
CA PHE A 21 -4.66 5.53 -3.98
C PHE A 21 -5.08 4.07 -3.83
N SER A 22 -4.24 3.13 -4.29
CA SER A 22 -4.58 1.71 -4.47
C SER A 22 -4.04 0.80 -3.38
N LYS A 23 -2.90 1.15 -2.75
CA LYS A 23 -2.23 0.27 -1.78
C LYS A 23 -1.49 1.06 -0.71
N LEU A 24 -1.52 0.53 0.52
CA LEU A 24 -0.75 1.03 1.65
C LEU A 24 0.39 0.06 1.98
N PHE A 25 1.58 0.62 2.23
CA PHE A 25 2.68 -0.10 2.88
C PHE A 25 2.95 0.55 4.24
N VAL A 26 3.24 -0.26 5.23
CA VAL A 26 3.66 0.17 6.57
C VAL A 26 5.04 -0.40 6.84
N ASP A 27 6.03 0.45 7.06
CA ASP A 27 7.44 0.06 7.24
C ASP A 27 7.95 -0.88 6.14
N GLY A 28 7.53 -0.63 4.90
CA GLY A 28 7.87 -1.44 3.72
C GLY A 28 7.03 -2.70 3.54
N ILE A 29 6.16 -3.04 4.49
CA ILE A 29 5.31 -4.23 4.42
C ILE A 29 4.02 -3.91 3.64
N ASP A 30 3.80 -4.62 2.55
CA ASP A 30 2.58 -4.56 1.73
C ASP A 30 1.37 -5.03 2.55
N GLN A 31 0.38 -4.15 2.71
CA GLN A 31 -0.86 -4.46 3.44
C GLN A 31 -1.91 -5.18 2.58
N GLY A 32 -1.64 -5.33 1.29
CA GLY A 32 -2.58 -5.84 0.28
C GLY A 32 -3.31 -4.72 -0.46
N THR A 33 -3.54 -4.94 -1.74
CA THR A 33 -4.21 -3.97 -2.61
C THR A 33 -5.64 -3.72 -2.12
N GLY A 34 -6.02 -2.45 -1.91
CA GLY A 34 -7.33 -2.05 -1.38
C GLY A 34 -7.55 -2.31 0.11
N THR A 35 -6.59 -2.93 0.81
CA THR A 35 -6.72 -3.24 2.24
C THR A 35 -6.60 -1.99 3.10
N CYS A 36 -7.51 -1.81 4.05
CA CYS A 36 -7.62 -0.65 4.94
C CYS A 36 -7.90 0.68 4.22
N ILE A 37 -8.21 0.68 2.93
CA ILE A 37 -8.39 1.89 2.13
C ILE A 37 -9.86 2.04 1.75
N ARG A 38 -10.40 3.24 1.98
CA ARG A 38 -11.73 3.64 1.51
C ARG A 38 -11.63 4.04 0.05
N MET A 39 -12.44 3.42 -0.80
CA MET A 39 -12.40 3.62 -2.25
C MET A 39 -13.79 3.86 -2.81
N ARG A 40 -13.86 4.57 -3.93
CA ARG A 40 -15.06 4.70 -4.74
C ARG A 40 -15.53 3.31 -5.17
N LYS A 41 -16.86 3.06 -5.11
CA LYS A 41 -17.44 1.75 -5.45
C LYS A 41 -17.55 1.52 -6.96
N ASP A 42 -17.81 2.59 -7.71
CA ASP A 42 -17.90 2.52 -9.17
C ASP A 42 -16.50 2.38 -9.79
N PRO A 43 -16.11 1.20 -10.31
CA PRO A 43 -14.78 1.00 -10.85
C PRO A 43 -14.51 1.81 -12.12
N SER A 44 -15.56 2.15 -12.90
CA SER A 44 -15.42 2.93 -14.14
C SER A 44 -15.02 4.38 -13.89
N LYS A 45 -15.18 4.86 -12.65
CA LYS A 45 -14.91 6.23 -12.22
C LYS A 45 -13.96 6.27 -11.02
N ALA A 46 -13.30 5.18 -10.71
CA ALA A 46 -12.50 5.05 -9.50
C ALA A 46 -11.33 6.04 -9.46
N THR A 47 -10.79 6.39 -10.61
CA THR A 47 -9.66 7.31 -10.76
C THR A 47 -10.07 8.77 -11.04
N ASP A 48 -11.36 9.07 -11.17
CA ASP A 48 -11.83 10.44 -11.43
C ASP A 48 -11.43 11.40 -10.31
N PRO A 49 -11.00 12.62 -10.63
CA PRO A 49 -10.67 13.63 -9.64
C PRO A 49 -11.90 14.19 -8.93
N ILE A 50 -11.67 14.85 -7.81
CA ILE A 50 -12.61 15.69 -7.12
C ILE A 50 -12.33 17.14 -7.51
N ASN A 51 -13.30 17.79 -8.12
CA ASN A 51 -13.22 19.18 -8.60
C ASN A 51 -14.08 20.12 -7.74
N ASP A 52 -15.13 19.58 -7.09
CA ASP A 52 -15.96 20.35 -6.15
C ASP A 52 -15.30 20.39 -4.78
N LEU A 53 -14.67 21.52 -4.46
CA LEU A 53 -13.95 21.76 -3.21
C LEU A 53 -14.86 21.82 -1.97
N SER A 54 -16.19 21.90 -2.17
CA SER A 54 -17.18 21.90 -1.09
C SER A 54 -17.77 20.51 -0.80
N SER A 55 -17.49 19.53 -1.66
CA SER A 55 -17.99 18.17 -1.54
C SER A 55 -17.38 17.42 -0.36
N ASP A 56 -18.19 16.62 0.34
CA ASP A 56 -17.74 15.68 1.36
C ASP A 56 -16.68 14.67 0.82
N ALA A 57 -16.68 14.45 -0.49
CA ALA A 57 -15.65 13.63 -1.14
C ALA A 57 -14.23 14.18 -0.95
N MET A 58 -14.08 15.47 -0.68
CA MET A 58 -12.77 16.07 -0.36
C MET A 58 -12.12 15.44 0.87
N ALA A 59 -12.90 14.87 1.79
CA ALA A 59 -12.35 14.25 2.99
C ALA A 59 -11.63 12.93 2.68
N CYS A 60 -12.31 11.95 2.09
CA CYS A 60 -11.75 10.60 1.88
C CYS A 60 -12.06 10.01 0.48
N GLY A 61 -12.36 10.83 -0.51
CA GLY A 61 -12.77 10.38 -1.84
C GLY A 61 -14.28 10.16 -1.94
N VAL A 62 -14.74 9.93 -3.16
CA VAL A 62 -16.14 9.54 -3.41
C VAL A 62 -16.40 8.18 -2.74
N ASP A 63 -17.54 8.02 -2.07
CA ASP A 63 -17.89 6.90 -1.18
C ASP A 63 -16.98 6.75 0.06
N GLY A 64 -15.97 7.60 0.23
CA GLY A 64 -14.99 7.55 1.31
C GLY A 64 -15.55 7.92 2.69
N THR A 65 -16.79 8.41 2.79
CA THR A 65 -17.51 8.57 4.06
C THR A 65 -17.94 7.24 4.67
N LEU A 66 -17.92 6.17 3.87
CA LEU A 66 -18.19 4.81 4.33
C LEU A 66 -16.87 4.11 4.68
N GLY A 67 -16.75 3.63 5.90
CA GLY A 67 -15.58 2.87 6.33
C GLY A 67 -15.54 1.46 5.75
N VAL A 68 -14.37 0.87 5.79
CA VAL A 68 -14.11 -0.52 5.40
C VAL A 68 -13.87 -1.38 6.63
N SER A 69 -14.02 -2.71 6.50
CA SER A 69 -13.95 -3.62 7.64
C SER A 69 -12.56 -3.80 8.26
N ARG A 70 -11.50 -3.28 7.60
CA ARG A 70 -10.10 -3.48 8.02
C ARG A 70 -9.47 -2.18 8.49
N VAL A 71 -8.62 -2.29 9.52
CA VAL A 71 -7.76 -1.21 10.02
C VAL A 71 -6.33 -1.76 10.11
N CYS A 72 -5.39 -1.10 9.44
CA CYS A 72 -4.00 -1.50 9.41
C CYS A 72 -3.25 -0.93 10.62
N ALA A 73 -2.38 -1.71 11.23
CA ALA A 73 -1.59 -1.27 12.37
C ALA A 73 -0.31 -0.55 11.89
N ALA A 74 0.08 0.52 12.59
CA ALA A 74 1.35 1.21 12.42
C ALA A 74 1.91 1.63 13.78
N ASN A 75 3.21 1.82 13.89
CA ASN A 75 3.84 2.36 15.10
C ASN A 75 4.04 3.87 14.98
N SER A 76 4.20 4.55 16.12
CA SER A 76 4.68 5.93 16.14
C SER A 76 6.00 6.02 15.41
N GLY A 77 6.11 6.93 14.42
CA GLY A 77 7.29 7.04 13.58
C GLY A 77 7.39 6.03 12.43
N SER A 78 6.39 5.18 12.17
CA SER A 78 6.40 4.29 11.01
C SER A 78 6.47 5.07 9.70
N ALA A 79 7.12 4.47 8.70
CA ALA A 79 7.05 4.93 7.32
C ALA A 79 5.74 4.42 6.67
N LEU A 80 4.91 5.33 6.19
CA LEU A 80 3.77 4.99 5.36
C LEU A 80 4.09 5.27 3.90
N THR A 81 3.87 4.28 3.03
CA THR A 81 3.98 4.47 1.59
C THR A 81 2.63 4.25 0.94
N PHE A 82 2.21 5.25 0.17
CA PHE A 82 0.95 5.28 -0.56
C PHE A 82 1.25 5.00 -2.03
N GLU A 83 0.63 3.94 -2.59
CA GLU A 83 0.74 3.61 -4.00
C GLU A 83 -0.44 4.23 -4.76
N TYR A 84 -0.13 4.95 -5.83
CA TYR A 84 -1.09 5.52 -6.76
C TYR A 84 -1.00 4.85 -8.12
N ARG A 85 -2.15 4.52 -8.72
CA ARG A 85 -2.26 3.88 -10.03
C ARG A 85 -3.32 4.55 -10.90
N ASP A 86 -3.02 4.69 -12.18
CA ASP A 86 -4.00 5.13 -13.19
C ASP A 86 -4.98 4.01 -13.58
N TRP A 87 -4.54 2.76 -13.40
CA TRP A 87 -5.39 1.57 -13.50
C TRP A 87 -5.35 0.81 -12.17
N PRO A 88 -6.46 0.83 -11.42
CA PRO A 88 -6.48 0.27 -10.08
C PRO A 88 -6.13 -1.22 -10.00
N ASP A 89 -6.43 -1.98 -11.05
CA ASP A 89 -6.26 -3.43 -11.18
C ASP A 89 -4.99 -3.83 -11.97
N ASP A 90 -4.26 -2.85 -12.55
CA ASP A 90 -3.06 -3.10 -13.36
C ASP A 90 -1.93 -2.11 -13.06
N ALA A 91 -1.05 -2.48 -12.14
CA ALA A 91 0.09 -1.66 -11.74
C ALA A 91 1.14 -1.42 -12.85
N SER A 92 1.09 -2.19 -13.96
CA SER A 92 2.03 -2.03 -15.07
C SER A 92 1.75 -0.82 -15.96
N ARG A 93 0.55 -0.22 -15.85
CA ARG A 93 0.08 0.84 -16.74
C ARG A 93 0.43 2.25 -16.31
N GLY A 94 1.03 2.43 -15.13
CA GLY A 94 1.48 3.73 -14.66
C GLY A 94 0.81 4.18 -13.36
N SER A 95 1.09 5.42 -12.99
CA SER A 95 0.58 5.99 -11.72
C SER A 95 -0.35 7.18 -11.91
N ILE A 96 0.06 8.16 -12.68
CA ILE A 96 -0.68 9.38 -13.06
C ILE A 96 0.00 9.97 -14.29
N ASP A 97 -0.76 10.66 -15.14
CA ASP A 97 -0.18 11.32 -16.32
C ASP A 97 0.79 12.44 -15.94
N ILE A 98 1.87 12.59 -16.71
CA ILE A 98 2.94 13.57 -16.46
C ILE A 98 2.45 15.03 -16.54
N SER A 99 1.33 15.30 -17.19
CA SER A 99 0.72 16.64 -17.24
C SER A 99 0.10 17.05 -15.91
N HIS A 100 -0.21 16.11 -15.02
CA HIS A 100 -0.86 16.34 -13.74
C HIS A 100 0.11 16.86 -12.66
N LYS A 101 0.84 17.92 -13.01
CA LYS A 101 1.82 18.55 -12.14
C LYS A 101 1.16 19.26 -10.96
N GLY A 102 1.75 19.10 -9.76
CA GLY A 102 1.29 19.77 -8.58
C GLY A 102 1.82 19.21 -7.26
N PRO A 103 1.35 19.76 -6.13
CA PRO A 103 1.79 19.37 -4.79
C PRO A 103 1.16 18.06 -4.31
N CYS A 104 1.75 17.50 -3.26
CA CYS A 104 1.20 16.43 -2.46
C CYS A 104 1.15 16.83 -0.99
N ALA A 105 0.23 16.24 -0.23
CA ALA A 105 0.16 16.42 1.22
C ALA A 105 -0.34 15.13 1.90
N VAL A 106 -0.05 14.99 3.19
CA VAL A 106 -0.59 13.92 4.03
C VAL A 106 -1.19 14.54 5.30
N TYR A 107 -2.44 14.18 5.54
CA TYR A 107 -3.19 14.61 6.72
C TYR A 107 -3.57 13.42 7.59
N LEU A 108 -3.69 13.67 8.88
CA LEU A 108 -4.23 12.73 9.86
C LEU A 108 -5.47 13.31 10.52
N LYS A 109 -6.44 12.46 10.86
CA LYS A 109 -7.56 12.79 11.76
C LYS A 109 -7.66 11.72 12.82
N LYS A 110 -7.51 12.11 14.11
CA LYS A 110 -7.78 11.22 15.23
C LYS A 110 -9.27 10.98 15.33
N VAL A 111 -9.66 9.71 15.44
CA VAL A 111 -11.08 9.30 15.50
C VAL A 111 -11.27 8.26 16.61
N ASP A 112 -12.51 8.09 17.07
CA ASP A 112 -12.85 7.06 18.05
C ASP A 112 -12.90 5.67 17.40
N SER A 113 -13.40 5.60 16.15
CA SER A 113 -13.41 4.41 15.31
C SER A 113 -13.05 4.77 13.88
N ALA A 114 -12.00 4.14 13.34
CA ALA A 114 -11.63 4.31 11.94
C ALA A 114 -12.61 3.63 10.97
N ILE A 115 -13.53 2.82 11.46
CA ILE A 115 -14.56 2.15 10.64
C ILE A 115 -15.81 3.01 10.52
N SER A 116 -16.25 3.66 11.61
CA SER A 116 -17.53 4.37 11.62
C SER A 116 -17.43 5.87 11.41
N ASP A 117 -16.26 6.51 11.64
CA ASP A 117 -16.12 7.97 11.40
C ASP A 117 -16.20 8.28 9.91
N PRO A 118 -17.05 9.22 9.45
CA PRO A 118 -17.19 9.56 8.04
C PRO A 118 -15.99 10.31 7.45
N GLY A 119 -15.06 10.76 8.26
CA GLY A 119 -13.91 11.57 7.86
C GLY A 119 -14.21 13.05 7.67
N VAL A 120 -15.45 13.42 7.39
CA VAL A 120 -15.87 14.81 7.13
C VAL A 120 -15.75 15.68 8.38
N GLY A 121 -15.49 16.97 8.17
CA GLY A 121 -15.49 18.00 9.24
C GLY A 121 -14.13 18.20 9.90
N ASN A 122 -14.14 18.71 11.13
CA ASN A 122 -12.96 19.17 11.87
C ASN A 122 -12.04 18.03 12.32
N GLY A 123 -10.83 18.39 12.72
CA GLY A 123 -9.85 17.49 13.34
C GLY A 123 -8.74 17.01 12.41
N TRP A 124 -8.71 17.43 11.17
CA TRP A 124 -7.64 17.13 10.24
C TRP A 124 -6.43 18.03 10.50
N PHE A 125 -5.25 17.43 10.59
CA PHE A 125 -3.99 18.15 10.71
C PHE A 125 -2.98 17.59 9.70
N LYS A 126 -2.18 18.48 9.13
CA LYS A 126 -1.19 18.13 8.13
C LYS A 126 0.07 17.62 8.82
N VAL A 127 0.61 16.48 8.37
CA VAL A 127 1.86 15.92 8.91
C VAL A 127 2.99 15.98 7.92
N TRP A 128 2.68 16.18 6.64
CA TRP A 128 3.67 16.29 5.58
C TRP A 128 3.08 16.98 4.35
N ASP A 129 3.91 17.71 3.61
CA ASP A 129 3.60 18.18 2.27
C ASP A 129 4.87 18.36 1.42
N SER A 130 4.68 18.47 0.10
CA SER A 130 5.73 18.83 -0.86
C SER A 130 5.10 19.52 -2.07
N GLY A 131 5.55 20.73 -2.35
CA GLY A 131 5.14 21.52 -3.51
C GLY A 131 6.09 21.37 -4.69
N TYR A 132 6.49 22.53 -5.24
CA TYR A 132 7.53 22.61 -6.26
C TYR A 132 8.90 22.69 -5.60
N ASP A 133 9.77 21.79 -5.99
CA ASP A 133 11.17 21.77 -5.57
C ASP A 133 11.98 22.63 -6.54
N GLU A 134 12.37 23.83 -6.13
CA GLU A 134 13.09 24.79 -6.95
C GLU A 134 14.50 24.30 -7.34
N ILE A 135 15.12 23.45 -6.53
CA ILE A 135 16.45 22.89 -6.80
C ILE A 135 16.36 21.79 -7.85
N ALA A 136 15.41 20.86 -7.69
CA ALA A 136 15.22 19.76 -8.60
C ALA A 136 14.40 20.15 -9.86
N GLY A 137 13.75 21.32 -9.86
CA GLY A 137 12.85 21.77 -10.91
C GLY A 137 11.62 20.86 -11.09
N LYS A 138 11.09 20.27 -10.00
CA LYS A 138 10.05 19.23 -10.08
C LYS A 138 8.94 19.44 -9.06
N TRP A 139 7.73 19.15 -9.50
CA TRP A 139 6.58 19.00 -8.62
C TRP A 139 6.59 17.67 -7.88
N CYS A 140 5.86 17.59 -6.75
CA CYS A 140 5.70 16.35 -6.00
C CYS A 140 5.14 15.21 -6.86
N THR A 141 4.15 15.47 -7.69
CA THR A 141 3.57 14.47 -8.61
C THR A 141 4.58 13.94 -9.63
N GLU A 142 5.51 14.77 -10.09
CA GLU A 142 6.59 14.33 -10.98
C GLU A 142 7.59 13.40 -10.24
N LYS A 143 7.84 13.67 -8.95
CA LYS A 143 8.64 12.78 -8.09
C LYS A 143 7.90 11.46 -7.82
N LEU A 144 6.58 11.51 -7.62
CA LEU A 144 5.73 10.33 -7.47
C LEU A 144 5.83 9.41 -8.70
N ILE A 145 5.73 9.96 -9.92
CA ILE A 145 5.87 9.22 -11.17
C ILE A 145 7.25 8.56 -11.25
N ALA A 146 8.31 9.32 -10.95
CA ALA A 146 9.69 8.80 -10.95
C ALA A 146 9.90 7.66 -9.94
N ASN A 147 9.12 7.64 -8.87
CA ASN A 147 9.10 6.59 -7.85
C ASN A 147 8.04 5.51 -8.13
N ASN A 148 7.66 5.31 -9.38
CA ASN A 148 6.68 4.30 -9.79
C ASN A 148 5.36 4.39 -9.00
N GLY A 149 4.86 5.60 -8.76
CA GLY A 149 3.60 5.85 -8.07
C GLY A 149 3.65 5.74 -6.55
N HIS A 150 4.84 5.65 -5.95
CA HIS A 150 5.00 5.53 -4.51
C HIS A 150 5.35 6.87 -3.86
N LEU A 151 4.54 7.28 -2.88
CA LEU A 151 4.76 8.40 -2.00
C LEU A 151 5.05 7.88 -0.59
N SER A 152 6.30 7.96 -0.13
CA SER A 152 6.71 7.51 1.20
C SER A 152 6.90 8.69 2.14
N VAL A 153 6.25 8.61 3.31
CA VAL A 153 6.23 9.67 4.32
C VAL A 153 6.46 9.06 5.70
N GLN A 154 7.33 9.69 6.48
CA GLN A 154 7.53 9.33 7.88
C GLN A 154 6.41 9.90 8.74
N LEU A 155 5.71 9.05 9.50
CA LEU A 155 4.76 9.53 10.51
C LEU A 155 5.51 10.29 11.62
N PRO A 156 4.91 11.35 12.17
CA PRO A 156 5.52 12.03 13.31
C PRO A 156 5.57 11.10 14.52
N THR A 157 6.65 11.21 15.29
CA THR A 157 6.73 10.63 16.63
C THR A 157 6.03 11.54 17.64
N GLY A 158 5.64 11.02 18.80
CA GLY A 158 5.08 11.82 19.88
C GLY A 158 3.57 12.07 19.80
N ILE A 159 2.89 11.66 18.74
CA ILE A 159 1.42 11.79 18.64
C ILE A 159 0.70 10.65 19.38
N GLN A 160 -0.49 10.97 19.90
CA GLN A 160 -1.32 10.05 20.67
C GLN A 160 -1.65 8.78 19.86
N GLY A 161 -1.59 7.61 20.53
CA GLY A 161 -2.02 6.35 19.95
C GLY A 161 -3.53 6.26 19.73
N GLY A 162 -3.98 5.26 18.95
CA GLY A 162 -5.38 4.93 18.68
C GLY A 162 -5.74 5.01 17.20
N TYR A 163 -7.03 5.13 16.90
CA TYR A 163 -7.54 5.10 15.52
C TYR A 163 -7.36 6.43 14.82
N TYR A 164 -6.95 6.34 13.54
CA TYR A 164 -6.75 7.48 12.66
C TYR A 164 -7.30 7.19 11.27
N LEU A 165 -7.79 8.24 10.63
CA LEU A 165 -7.89 8.30 9.18
C LEU A 165 -6.62 8.99 8.67
N VAL A 166 -5.94 8.36 7.74
CA VAL A 166 -4.72 8.88 7.08
C VAL A 166 -5.09 9.21 5.65
N ARG A 167 -4.94 10.47 5.28
CA ARG A 167 -5.39 11.02 4.00
C ARG A 167 -4.20 11.53 3.19
N PRO A 168 -3.64 10.74 2.26
CA PRO A 168 -2.77 11.27 1.23
C PRO A 168 -3.59 12.07 0.21
N GLU A 169 -3.02 13.18 -0.26
CA GLU A 169 -3.61 14.10 -1.21
C GLU A 169 -2.64 14.39 -2.35
N LEU A 170 -3.08 14.24 -3.60
CA LEU A 170 -2.42 14.82 -4.76
C LEU A 170 -3.32 15.93 -5.31
N LEU A 171 -2.73 17.06 -5.70
CA LEU A 171 -3.43 18.15 -6.37
C LEU A 171 -2.78 18.40 -7.73
N ALA A 172 -3.52 18.16 -8.81
CA ALA A 172 -3.07 18.48 -10.15
C ALA A 172 -3.53 19.88 -10.56
N LEU A 173 -2.58 20.71 -11.00
CA LEU A 173 -2.77 22.12 -11.31
C LEU A 173 -2.81 22.45 -12.81
N HIS A 174 -2.76 21.43 -13.69
CA HIS A 174 -2.69 21.61 -15.14
C HIS A 174 -3.89 22.32 -15.76
N GLN A 175 -5.01 22.43 -15.03
CA GLN A 175 -6.21 23.17 -15.41
C GLN A 175 -6.60 24.26 -14.37
N ALA A 176 -5.73 24.52 -13.41
CA ALA A 176 -6.00 25.50 -12.35
C ALA A 176 -6.05 26.94 -12.86
N ASP A 177 -5.39 27.25 -13.99
CA ASP A 177 -5.36 28.56 -14.65
C ASP A 177 -6.56 28.82 -15.57
N LYS A 178 -7.45 27.85 -15.74
CA LYS A 178 -8.64 28.00 -16.60
C LYS A 178 -9.69 28.92 -15.99
N THR A 179 -10.66 29.32 -16.82
CA THR A 179 -11.80 30.11 -16.38
C THR A 179 -13.09 29.37 -16.77
N PRO A 180 -13.82 28.77 -15.81
CA PRO A 180 -13.51 28.70 -14.37
C PRO A 180 -12.29 27.83 -14.07
N SER A 181 -11.60 28.12 -12.96
CA SER A 181 -10.48 27.31 -12.47
C SER A 181 -10.93 25.88 -12.15
N ASN A 182 -10.12 24.89 -12.56
CA ASN A 182 -10.45 23.46 -12.42
C ASN A 182 -9.28 22.68 -11.80
N PRO A 183 -8.93 22.92 -10.52
CA PRO A 183 -7.96 22.12 -9.80
C PRO A 183 -8.52 20.71 -9.58
N GLN A 184 -7.67 19.68 -9.70
CA GLN A 184 -8.10 18.28 -9.59
C GLN A 184 -7.46 17.63 -8.38
N PHE A 185 -8.29 17.22 -7.41
CA PHE A 185 -7.83 16.51 -6.21
C PHE A 185 -8.00 15.00 -6.37
N TYR A 186 -6.94 14.26 -6.01
CA TYR A 186 -6.93 12.81 -5.92
C TYR A 186 -6.65 12.45 -4.48
N VAL A 187 -7.69 12.03 -3.77
CA VAL A 187 -7.65 11.75 -2.34
C VAL A 187 -8.28 10.40 -2.02
N GLY A 188 -7.82 9.79 -0.95
CA GLY A 188 -8.41 8.60 -0.36
C GLY A 188 -8.03 8.56 1.12
N CYS A 189 -8.65 7.67 1.90
CA CYS A 189 -8.29 7.49 3.30
C CYS A 189 -7.89 6.04 3.59
N ALA A 190 -6.73 5.88 4.23
CA ALA A 190 -6.40 4.65 4.91
C ALA A 190 -6.93 4.69 6.35
N GLN A 191 -7.43 3.56 6.85
CA GLN A 191 -7.84 3.33 8.22
C GLN A 191 -6.66 2.72 8.98
N VAL A 192 -6.12 3.46 9.95
CA VAL A 192 -4.89 3.07 10.64
C VAL A 192 -5.10 3.09 12.15
N PHE A 193 -4.59 2.06 12.84
CA PHE A 193 -4.42 2.07 14.29
C PHE A 193 -2.96 2.35 14.62
N LEU A 194 -2.71 3.47 15.27
CA LEU A 194 -1.36 3.89 15.66
C LEU A 194 -1.02 3.36 17.05
N HIS A 195 -0.02 2.49 17.12
CA HIS A 195 0.58 2.09 18.39
C HIS A 195 1.53 3.20 18.85
N SER A 196 1.13 3.89 19.90
CA SER A 196 1.93 4.93 20.55
C SER A 196 1.58 5.01 22.02
N THR A 197 2.57 5.29 22.82
CA THR A 197 2.41 5.58 24.25
C THR A 197 2.31 7.08 24.52
N ASP A 198 2.51 7.89 23.49
CA ASP A 198 2.44 9.34 23.55
C ASP A 198 0.99 9.83 23.58
N THR A 199 0.81 11.07 24.01
CA THR A 199 -0.52 11.65 24.25
C THR A 199 -0.72 13.00 23.56
N VAL A 200 0.24 13.44 22.73
CA VAL A 200 0.16 14.75 22.08
C VAL A 200 -0.83 14.70 20.93
N LEU A 201 -1.77 15.64 20.93
CA LEU A 201 -2.67 15.93 19.81
C LEU A 201 -2.47 17.40 19.41
N PRO A 202 -2.71 17.74 18.12
CA PRO A 202 -2.70 19.11 17.70
C PRO A 202 -3.79 19.91 18.44
N PRO A 203 -3.53 21.16 18.85
CA PRO A 203 -4.58 22.04 19.33
C PRO A 203 -5.57 22.35 18.19
N ALA A 204 -6.77 22.80 18.52
CA ALA A 204 -7.79 23.14 17.54
C ALA A 204 -7.33 24.18 16.50
N SER A 205 -6.38 25.06 16.87
CA SER A 205 -5.77 26.06 15.97
C SER A 205 -4.95 25.45 14.83
N ASP A 206 -4.42 24.23 15.03
CA ASP A 206 -3.55 23.52 14.09
C ASP A 206 -4.34 22.47 13.29
N THR A 207 -5.67 22.43 13.45
CA THR A 207 -6.59 21.55 12.74
C THR A 207 -7.50 22.33 11.80
N VAL A 208 -7.96 21.65 10.77
CA VAL A 208 -8.92 22.19 9.80
C VAL A 208 -10.10 21.24 9.59
N ALA A 209 -11.19 21.82 9.06
CA ALA A 209 -12.28 21.01 8.52
C ALA A 209 -11.97 20.60 7.07
N ILE A 210 -12.26 19.37 6.72
CA ILE A 210 -12.28 18.91 5.33
C ILE A 210 -13.69 18.35 5.04
N PRO A 211 -14.42 18.91 4.04
CA PRO A 211 -14.10 20.05 3.19
C PRO A 211 -13.94 21.37 3.98
N GLY A 212 -13.27 22.35 3.35
CA GLY A 212 -13.07 23.70 3.91
C GLY A 212 -11.62 24.13 4.12
N HIS A 213 -10.66 23.18 4.06
CA HIS A 213 -9.22 23.48 4.16
C HIS A 213 -8.67 24.23 2.94
N VAL A 214 -9.39 24.16 1.81
CA VAL A 214 -9.14 24.94 0.59
C VAL A 214 -10.45 25.57 0.11
N LYS A 215 -10.35 26.73 -0.55
CA LYS A 215 -11.51 27.46 -1.10
C LYS A 215 -11.23 27.85 -2.54
N ALA A 216 -12.28 27.88 -3.35
CA ALA A 216 -12.20 28.38 -4.72
C ALA A 216 -11.57 29.78 -4.76
N GLY A 217 -10.72 30.04 -5.74
CA GLY A 217 -10.03 31.32 -5.91
C GLY A 217 -8.80 31.52 -5.05
N GLN A 218 -8.47 30.63 -4.12
CA GLN A 218 -7.20 30.71 -3.39
C GLN A 218 -6.00 30.52 -4.32
N PRO A 219 -4.86 31.21 -4.09
CA PRO A 219 -3.66 31.11 -4.91
C PRO A 219 -3.15 29.67 -5.08
N SER A 220 -3.31 28.82 -4.08
CA SER A 220 -2.89 27.41 -4.11
C SER A 220 -3.68 26.55 -5.12
N VAL A 221 -4.92 26.89 -5.43
CA VAL A 221 -5.81 26.14 -6.33
C VAL A 221 -6.11 26.85 -7.65
N THR A 222 -5.54 28.05 -7.84
CA THR A 222 -5.60 28.81 -9.10
C THR A 222 -4.21 29.07 -9.69
N PHE A 223 -3.19 28.38 -9.17
CA PHE A 223 -1.80 28.60 -9.55
C PHE A 223 -1.56 28.20 -11.00
N ASN A 224 -1.00 29.10 -11.79
CA ASN A 224 -0.67 28.83 -13.19
C ASN A 224 0.73 28.23 -13.31
N ILE A 225 0.80 26.91 -13.52
CA ILE A 225 2.05 26.18 -13.70
C ILE A 225 2.68 26.39 -15.10
N TRP A 226 1.98 27.02 -16.01
CA TRP A 226 2.40 27.27 -17.40
C TRP A 226 3.01 28.67 -17.60
N LYS A 227 2.90 29.52 -16.57
CA LYS A 227 3.46 30.88 -16.63
C LYS A 227 4.98 30.83 -16.53
N GLU A 228 5.66 31.49 -17.45
CA GLU A 228 7.12 31.65 -17.43
C GLU A 228 7.55 33.11 -17.18
N PRO A 229 8.34 33.40 -16.13
CA PRO A 229 8.70 32.46 -15.05
C PRO A 229 7.49 32.16 -14.13
N MET A 230 7.49 30.98 -13.50
CA MET A 230 6.50 30.63 -12.49
C MET A 230 6.55 31.63 -11.32
N ALA A 231 5.38 31.90 -10.71
CA ALA A 231 5.26 32.79 -9.56
C ALA A 231 5.62 32.07 -8.24
N LEU A 232 6.88 31.66 -8.11
CA LEU A 232 7.39 30.97 -6.92
C LEU A 232 7.65 31.93 -5.74
N PRO A 233 7.62 31.43 -4.48
CA PRO A 233 7.33 30.05 -4.09
C PRO A 233 5.84 29.68 -4.26
N TYR A 234 5.57 28.40 -4.52
CA TYR A 234 4.20 27.91 -4.60
C TYR A 234 3.51 27.96 -3.21
N PRO A 235 2.33 28.58 -3.11
CA PRO A 235 1.60 28.66 -1.83
C PRO A 235 0.89 27.34 -1.54
N MET A 236 1.43 26.51 -0.62
CA MET A 236 0.85 25.23 -0.26
C MET A 236 -0.57 25.37 0.31
N PRO A 237 -1.54 24.51 -0.10
CA PRO A 237 -2.89 24.51 0.44
C PRO A 237 -2.94 23.96 1.87
N GLY A 238 -3.97 24.37 2.63
CA GLY A 238 -4.27 23.88 3.98
C GLY A 238 -3.41 24.49 5.09
N PRO A 239 -3.41 23.92 6.30
CA PRO A 239 -2.67 24.42 7.45
C PRO A 239 -1.16 24.18 7.31
N ALA A 240 -0.37 24.81 8.19
CA ALA A 240 1.03 24.46 8.38
C ALA A 240 1.16 22.99 8.86
N ILE A 241 2.34 22.42 8.64
CA ILE A 241 2.65 21.05 9.13
C ILE A 241 2.67 21.07 10.66
N PHE A 242 1.94 20.15 11.27
CA PHE A 242 1.97 19.92 12.70
C PHE A 242 3.27 19.21 13.09
N SER A 243 4.01 19.77 14.05
CA SER A 243 5.23 19.19 14.60
C SER A 243 5.12 18.98 16.10
N THR A 244 5.53 17.82 16.59
CA THR A 244 5.58 17.49 18.01
C THR A 244 6.86 18.00 18.69
N VAL A 245 7.85 18.49 17.94
CA VAL A 245 9.18 18.86 18.44
C VAL A 245 9.14 20.02 19.45
N SER A 246 8.11 20.86 19.37
CA SER A 246 7.97 22.06 20.24
C SER A 246 7.35 21.80 21.62
N LYS A 247 6.91 20.59 21.92
CA LYS A 247 6.13 20.28 23.16
C LYS A 247 6.75 19.14 23.96
N ARG A 248 8.00 19.29 24.34
CA ARG A 248 8.62 18.44 25.37
C ARG A 248 8.23 19.00 26.75
N ASP A 249 7.01 18.83 27.15
CA ASP A 249 6.64 18.90 28.57
C ASP A 249 5.31 18.22 28.75
N VAL A 250 5.32 17.13 29.39
CA VAL A 250 4.43 16.50 30.39
C VAL A 250 4.59 14.97 30.27
N ALA A 251 5.25 14.38 31.24
CA ALA A 251 5.19 12.95 31.52
C ALA A 251 3.73 12.59 31.84
N VAL A 252 2.96 12.19 30.88
CA VAL A 252 1.60 11.69 31.04
C VAL A 252 1.61 10.17 30.90
N ARG A 253 0.89 9.52 31.81
CA ARG A 253 0.75 8.07 31.93
C ARG A 253 0.48 7.43 30.57
N THR A 254 1.29 6.44 30.23
CA THR A 254 1.23 5.57 29.09
C THR A 254 -0.12 4.84 29.02
N LEU A 255 -1.03 5.29 28.18
CA LEU A 255 -2.17 4.51 27.76
C LEU A 255 -1.72 3.60 26.61
N GLN A 256 -1.39 2.34 26.92
CA GLN A 256 -1.24 1.33 25.88
C GLN A 256 -2.63 1.00 25.35
N LEU A 257 -3.01 1.67 24.27
CA LEU A 257 -4.23 1.35 23.55
C LEU A 257 -3.99 0.07 22.75
N LYS A 258 -4.92 -0.86 22.86
CA LYS A 258 -4.95 -2.10 22.07
C LYS A 258 -5.94 -1.92 20.91
N GLN A 259 -5.54 -2.30 19.72
CA GLN A 259 -6.47 -2.36 18.59
C GLN A 259 -7.57 -3.39 18.88
N THR A 260 -8.82 -2.98 18.74
CA THR A 260 -10.01 -3.83 18.96
C THR A 260 -10.89 -3.95 17.72
N GLU A 261 -10.76 -3.02 16.75
CA GLU A 261 -11.53 -2.99 15.51
C GLU A 261 -10.65 -3.23 14.29
N GLY A 262 -11.23 -3.74 13.23
CA GLY A 262 -10.58 -3.90 11.94
C GLY A 262 -9.46 -4.94 11.88
N LEU A 263 -9.39 -5.80 12.88
CA LEU A 263 -8.43 -6.92 12.92
C LEU A 263 -8.71 -7.94 11.79
N VAL A 264 -7.69 -8.71 11.43
CA VAL A 264 -7.89 -9.90 10.58
C VAL A 264 -8.78 -10.88 11.36
N PRO A 265 -9.93 -11.32 10.82
CA PRO A 265 -10.75 -12.29 11.49
C PRO A 265 -10.00 -13.59 11.82
N ALA A 266 -10.39 -14.23 12.93
CA ALA A 266 -9.90 -15.57 13.23
C ALA A 266 -10.24 -16.51 12.07
N HIS A 267 -9.37 -17.50 11.82
CA HIS A 267 -9.55 -18.47 10.73
C HIS A 267 -9.59 -17.88 9.31
N CYS A 268 -9.16 -16.63 9.13
CA CYS A 268 -8.96 -16.04 7.82
C CYS A 268 -7.82 -16.77 7.08
N VAL A 269 -8.13 -17.40 5.97
CA VAL A 269 -7.13 -18.15 5.18
C VAL A 269 -6.80 -17.47 3.86
N LEU A 270 -7.67 -16.58 3.39
CA LEU A 270 -7.49 -15.78 2.16
C LEU A 270 -8.01 -14.36 2.37
N GLN A 271 -7.33 -13.37 1.84
CA GLN A 271 -7.78 -11.98 1.84
C GLN A 271 -7.91 -11.45 0.40
N ASN A 272 -8.98 -10.70 0.14
CA ASN A 272 -9.12 -9.83 -1.03
C ASN A 272 -9.51 -8.45 -0.55
N ALA A 273 -8.57 -7.51 -0.56
CA ALA A 273 -8.73 -6.21 0.07
C ALA A 273 -9.23 -6.35 1.53
N ASN A 274 -10.42 -5.82 1.81
CA ASN A 274 -11.01 -5.84 3.15
C ASN A 274 -11.84 -7.10 3.46
N TRP A 275 -12.10 -7.92 2.45
CA TRP A 275 -12.78 -9.20 2.62
C TRP A 275 -11.81 -10.30 3.08
N CYS A 276 -12.37 -11.25 3.84
CA CYS A 276 -11.63 -12.41 4.32
C CYS A 276 -12.43 -13.70 4.14
N GLY A 277 -11.83 -14.68 3.43
CA GLY A 277 -12.31 -16.05 3.37
C GLY A 277 -12.02 -16.77 4.68
N ILE A 278 -13.08 -17.04 5.44
CA ILE A 278 -13.02 -17.76 6.70
C ILE A 278 -13.00 -19.26 6.43
N GLU A 279 -12.04 -19.96 7.03
CA GLU A 279 -11.96 -21.42 6.88
C GLU A 279 -13.27 -22.10 7.28
N LEU A 280 -13.65 -23.10 6.50
CA LEU A 280 -14.88 -23.85 6.69
C LEU A 280 -14.75 -24.86 7.84
N ALA A 281 -15.87 -25.18 8.48
CA ALA A 281 -15.87 -26.22 9.51
C ALA A 281 -15.44 -27.58 8.94
N LYS A 282 -14.71 -28.36 9.74
CA LYS A 282 -14.42 -29.75 9.39
C LYS A 282 -15.69 -30.56 9.28
N TYR A 283 -15.70 -31.52 8.35
CA TYR A 283 -16.81 -32.42 8.14
C TYR A 283 -16.31 -33.84 7.92
N SER A 284 -17.18 -34.82 8.24
CA SER A 284 -16.91 -36.26 8.08
C SER A 284 -18.12 -37.03 7.55
N ASP A 285 -19.18 -36.33 7.10
CA ASP A 285 -20.40 -36.91 6.54
C ASP A 285 -20.89 -36.05 5.35
N GLU A 286 -21.84 -36.64 4.60
CA GLU A 286 -22.38 -36.04 3.38
C GLU A 286 -23.03 -34.67 3.64
N GLY A 287 -23.85 -34.57 4.69
CA GLY A 287 -24.54 -33.31 5.05
C GLY A 287 -23.55 -32.20 5.37
N GLY A 288 -22.53 -32.51 6.17
CA GLY A 288 -21.46 -31.55 6.52
C GLY A 288 -20.66 -31.11 5.28
N CYS A 289 -20.38 -32.02 4.34
CA CYS A 289 -19.70 -31.70 3.10
C CYS A 289 -20.48 -30.69 2.25
N TRP A 290 -21.75 -30.96 2.00
CA TRP A 290 -22.60 -30.06 1.21
C TRP A 290 -22.87 -28.73 1.90
N ASN A 291 -23.03 -28.71 3.24
CA ASN A 291 -23.13 -27.46 4.00
C ASN A 291 -21.87 -26.63 3.88
N ALA A 292 -20.69 -27.24 3.94
CA ALA A 292 -19.42 -26.54 3.74
C ALA A 292 -19.30 -26.01 2.32
N SER A 293 -19.72 -26.77 1.30
CA SER A 293 -19.78 -26.30 -0.09
C SER A 293 -20.66 -25.08 -0.24
N THR A 294 -21.89 -25.10 0.29
CA THR A 294 -22.83 -23.95 0.26
C THR A 294 -22.20 -22.72 0.92
N ASN A 295 -21.68 -22.88 2.15
CA ASN A 295 -21.03 -21.77 2.86
C ASN A 295 -19.82 -21.20 2.08
N CYS A 296 -19.04 -22.05 1.41
CA CYS A 296 -17.93 -21.62 0.58
C CYS A 296 -18.40 -20.71 -0.56
N TRP A 297 -19.45 -21.10 -1.27
CA TRP A 297 -20.02 -20.32 -2.38
C TRP A 297 -20.67 -19.02 -1.91
N ASP A 298 -21.30 -18.98 -0.72
CA ASP A 298 -21.82 -17.76 -0.12
C ASP A 298 -20.69 -16.78 0.19
N GLN A 299 -19.58 -17.28 0.72
CA GLN A 299 -18.39 -16.45 0.95
C GLN A 299 -17.77 -15.99 -0.38
N SER A 300 -17.76 -16.83 -1.41
CA SER A 300 -17.29 -16.47 -2.75
C SER A 300 -18.12 -15.32 -3.34
N SER A 301 -19.44 -15.44 -3.28
CA SER A 301 -20.36 -14.36 -3.70
C SER A 301 -20.09 -13.05 -2.95
N THR A 302 -19.89 -13.12 -1.64
CA THR A 302 -19.55 -11.95 -0.82
C THR A 302 -18.21 -11.34 -1.25
N CYS A 303 -17.20 -12.16 -1.56
CA CYS A 303 -15.90 -11.69 -2.04
C CYS A 303 -16.04 -10.83 -3.30
N TYR A 304 -16.75 -11.33 -4.32
CA TYR A 304 -16.95 -10.60 -5.58
C TYR A 304 -17.80 -9.34 -5.39
N ASN A 305 -18.87 -9.42 -4.59
CA ASN A 305 -19.78 -8.30 -4.35
C ASN A 305 -19.15 -7.16 -3.52
N THR A 306 -18.09 -7.45 -2.78
CA THR A 306 -17.38 -6.46 -1.94
C THR A 306 -16.00 -6.10 -2.48
N ALA A 307 -15.62 -6.64 -3.63
CA ALA A 307 -14.34 -6.34 -4.26
C ALA A 307 -14.26 -4.84 -4.61
N PRO A 308 -13.15 -4.18 -4.27
CA PRO A 308 -12.93 -2.78 -4.63
C PRO A 308 -12.53 -2.66 -6.11
N PRO A 309 -12.43 -1.44 -6.66
CA PRO A 309 -11.94 -1.20 -8.03
C PRO A 309 -10.58 -1.83 -8.32
N THR A 310 -9.78 -2.12 -7.30
CA THR A 310 -8.48 -2.80 -7.43
C THR A 310 -8.58 -4.30 -7.75
N GLY A 311 -9.80 -4.82 -7.92
CA GLY A 311 -10.06 -6.13 -8.47
C GLY A 311 -10.40 -7.22 -7.44
N SER A 312 -10.70 -8.39 -7.99
CA SER A 312 -11.18 -9.58 -7.27
C SER A 312 -10.28 -10.81 -7.49
N THR A 313 -9.00 -10.61 -7.78
CA THR A 313 -8.07 -11.68 -8.16
C THR A 313 -8.04 -12.81 -7.13
N ASN A 314 -8.07 -12.49 -5.84
CA ASN A 314 -8.04 -13.52 -4.80
C ASN A 314 -9.40 -14.20 -4.60
N CYS A 315 -10.52 -13.61 -5.08
CA CYS A 315 -11.82 -14.28 -5.06
C CYS A 315 -11.82 -15.53 -5.96
N VAL A 316 -11.05 -15.51 -7.06
CA VAL A 316 -10.85 -16.68 -7.94
C VAL A 316 -10.17 -17.82 -7.18
N ILE A 317 -9.19 -17.53 -6.33
CA ILE A 317 -8.51 -18.53 -5.50
C ILE A 317 -9.50 -19.17 -4.51
N TRP A 318 -10.41 -18.36 -3.95
CA TRP A 318 -11.46 -18.90 -3.06
C TRP A 318 -12.46 -19.75 -3.82
N GLU A 319 -12.84 -19.35 -5.02
CA GLU A 319 -13.71 -20.11 -5.90
C GLU A 319 -13.12 -21.51 -6.22
N GLU A 320 -11.81 -21.59 -6.49
CA GLU A 320 -11.13 -22.88 -6.70
C GLU A 320 -11.21 -23.79 -5.46
N LYS A 321 -11.12 -23.25 -4.24
CA LYS A 321 -11.35 -23.99 -3.00
C LYS A 321 -12.78 -24.52 -2.94
N CYS A 322 -13.78 -23.72 -3.32
CA CYS A 322 -15.19 -24.13 -3.33
C CYS A 322 -15.44 -25.27 -4.36
N LYS A 323 -14.86 -25.17 -5.56
CA LYS A 323 -14.91 -26.22 -6.58
C LYS A 323 -14.28 -27.53 -6.08
N ALA A 324 -13.14 -27.44 -5.39
CA ALA A 324 -12.47 -28.60 -4.82
C ALA A 324 -13.33 -29.31 -3.76
N ILE A 325 -13.99 -28.55 -2.88
CA ILE A 325 -14.92 -29.11 -1.88
C ILE A 325 -16.10 -29.79 -2.58
N GLN A 326 -16.75 -29.11 -3.52
CA GLN A 326 -17.88 -29.65 -4.27
C GLN A 326 -17.54 -30.94 -5.01
N ALA A 327 -16.34 -30.98 -5.63
CA ALA A 327 -15.86 -32.19 -6.31
C ALA A 327 -15.66 -33.37 -5.35
N GLN A 328 -15.13 -33.12 -4.14
CA GLN A 328 -15.00 -34.15 -3.10
C GLN A 328 -16.35 -34.66 -2.63
N CYS A 329 -17.31 -33.79 -2.37
CA CYS A 329 -18.68 -34.19 -1.99
C CYS A 329 -19.32 -35.05 -3.08
N SER A 330 -19.20 -34.67 -4.34
CA SER A 330 -19.73 -35.40 -5.48
C SER A 330 -19.07 -36.79 -5.66
N ALA A 331 -17.81 -36.93 -5.27
CA ALA A 331 -17.07 -38.17 -5.30
C ALA A 331 -17.31 -39.10 -4.08
N GLY A 332 -18.16 -38.66 -3.13
CA GLY A 332 -18.41 -39.40 -1.89
C GLY A 332 -17.26 -39.35 -0.87
N ASN A 333 -16.31 -38.41 -1.05
CA ASN A 333 -15.26 -38.17 -0.09
C ASN A 333 -15.69 -37.06 0.88
N PHE A 334 -16.14 -37.47 2.05
CA PHE A 334 -16.69 -36.54 3.06
C PHE A 334 -15.69 -36.17 4.16
N ASN A 335 -14.40 -36.39 3.95
CA ASN A 335 -13.35 -35.96 4.87
C ASN A 335 -12.75 -34.62 4.43
N GLY A 336 -13.14 -33.52 5.09
CA GLY A 336 -12.68 -32.22 4.65
C GLY A 336 -12.86 -31.09 5.67
N PRO A 337 -12.69 -29.87 5.23
CA PRO A 337 -12.33 -29.39 3.88
C PRO A 337 -10.88 -29.70 3.49
N PRO A 338 -10.57 -29.79 2.17
CA PRO A 338 -9.20 -29.95 1.72
C PRO A 338 -8.35 -28.74 2.11
N ASP A 339 -7.06 -28.97 2.34
CA ASP A 339 -6.11 -27.92 2.73
C ASP A 339 -6.58 -27.09 3.96
N TYR A 340 -7.19 -27.76 4.95
CA TYR A 340 -7.74 -27.12 6.14
C TYR A 340 -6.74 -26.17 6.81
N MET A 341 -7.12 -24.90 7.04
CA MET A 341 -6.32 -23.82 7.61
C MET A 341 -5.06 -23.41 6.83
N LYS A 342 -4.85 -23.93 5.64
CA LYS A 342 -3.77 -23.50 4.76
C LYS A 342 -3.98 -22.05 4.32
N LYS A 343 -2.97 -21.21 4.49
CA LYS A 343 -2.99 -19.85 3.99
C LYS A 343 -2.97 -19.85 2.46
N LEU A 344 -3.98 -19.23 1.86
CA LEU A 344 -4.16 -19.15 0.41
C LEU A 344 -3.80 -17.78 -0.15
N THR A 345 -3.69 -16.74 0.70
CA THR A 345 -3.25 -15.41 0.26
C THR A 345 -1.87 -15.51 -0.37
N PRO A 346 -1.71 -15.14 -1.65
CA PRO A 346 -0.40 -15.12 -2.29
C PRO A 346 0.58 -14.22 -1.53
N ALA A 347 1.86 -14.59 -1.55
CA ALA A 347 2.89 -13.72 -1.03
C ALA A 347 2.95 -12.42 -1.84
N ALA A 348 3.04 -11.30 -1.16
CA ALA A 348 3.21 -10.02 -1.82
C ALA A 348 4.56 -9.96 -2.54
N PRO A 349 4.65 -9.38 -3.75
CA PRO A 349 5.91 -9.17 -4.42
C PRO A 349 6.78 -8.19 -3.62
N ILE A 350 8.09 -8.39 -3.67
CA ILE A 350 9.05 -7.43 -3.11
C ILE A 350 9.05 -6.19 -4.01
N VAL A 351 8.76 -5.03 -3.43
CA VAL A 351 8.74 -3.75 -4.13
C VAL A 351 9.83 -2.86 -3.57
N ASN A 352 10.62 -2.24 -4.45
CA ASN A 352 11.58 -1.22 -4.06
C ASN A 352 10.83 0.08 -3.79
N LEU A 353 10.68 0.44 -2.52
CA LEU A 353 10.02 1.66 -2.10
C LEU A 353 11.02 2.82 -1.97
N PRO A 354 10.61 4.07 -2.29
CA PRO A 354 11.45 5.23 -2.03
C PRO A 354 11.65 5.39 -0.51
N GLN A 355 12.79 5.96 -0.13
CA GLN A 355 13.02 6.33 1.26
C GLN A 355 11.95 7.32 1.72
N PRO A 356 11.42 7.18 2.94
CA PRO A 356 10.41 8.10 3.42
C PRO A 356 10.98 9.52 3.52
N SER A 357 10.24 10.47 2.95
CA SER A 357 10.57 11.87 3.11
C SER A 357 10.33 12.29 4.56
N ALA A 358 11.32 12.95 5.16
CA ALA A 358 11.15 13.53 6.49
C ALA A 358 10.04 14.61 6.46
N ALA A 359 9.28 14.72 7.55
CA ALA A 359 8.36 15.84 7.71
C ALA A 359 9.12 17.17 7.60
N GLN A 360 8.65 18.07 6.74
CA GLN A 360 9.21 19.43 6.69
C GLN A 360 8.78 20.19 7.95
N VAL A 361 9.69 20.90 8.58
CA VAL A 361 9.33 21.89 9.59
C VAL A 361 8.87 23.15 8.86
N GLY A 362 7.82 23.81 9.36
CA GLY A 362 7.16 24.94 8.69
C GLY A 362 8.01 26.20 8.39
N ASP A 363 9.32 26.15 8.57
CA ASP A 363 10.29 27.18 8.18
C ASP A 363 11.05 26.84 6.86
N GLY A 364 10.65 25.78 6.16
CA GLY A 364 11.34 25.30 4.95
C GLY A 364 12.60 24.48 5.23
N SER A 365 12.97 24.27 6.48
CA SER A 365 14.06 23.35 6.84
C SER A 365 13.54 21.90 6.89
N TYR A 366 14.27 20.99 6.28
CA TYR A 366 14.00 19.56 6.37
C TYR A 366 14.50 19.05 7.74
N LEU A 367 13.62 18.47 8.54
CA LEU A 367 14.09 17.58 9.59
C LEU A 367 14.73 16.39 8.89
N ALA A 368 16.06 16.27 8.98
CA ALA A 368 16.72 15.06 8.54
C ALA A 368 16.03 13.88 9.21
N ALA A 369 15.66 12.84 8.41
CA ALA A 369 15.16 11.61 8.97
C ALA A 369 16.09 11.22 10.13
N ALA A 370 15.54 11.00 11.32
CA ALA A 370 16.32 10.53 12.43
C ALA A 370 16.87 9.18 11.98
N GLY A 371 18.12 9.17 11.56
CA GLY A 371 18.85 7.92 11.35
C GLY A 371 18.74 7.12 12.64
N PRO A 372 18.89 5.80 12.58
CA PRO A 372 18.89 4.98 13.78
C PRO A 372 19.82 5.64 14.80
N PRO A 373 19.47 5.67 16.10
CA PRO A 373 20.18 6.44 17.10
C PRO A 373 21.67 6.09 17.02
N ALA A 374 22.48 7.06 16.61
CA ALA A 374 23.91 6.93 16.62
C ALA A 374 24.30 6.69 18.08
N SER A 375 24.82 5.51 18.38
CA SER A 375 25.41 5.22 19.68
C SER A 375 26.48 6.28 19.92
N SER A 376 26.22 7.17 20.87
CA SER A 376 27.18 8.18 21.33
C SER A 376 28.39 7.49 21.93
N VAL A 377 29.42 7.33 21.11
CA VAL A 377 30.75 7.01 21.59
C VAL A 377 31.27 8.29 22.20
N THR A 378 31.21 8.38 23.52
CA THR A 378 31.91 9.41 24.30
C THR A 378 33.43 9.18 24.14
N THR A 379 34.04 9.98 23.30
CA THR A 379 35.51 10.02 23.17
C THR A 379 36.06 10.78 24.36
N SER A 380 36.52 10.01 25.38
CA SER A 380 37.37 10.54 26.39
C SER A 380 38.81 10.55 25.85
N THR A 381 39.29 11.73 25.51
CA THR A 381 40.69 11.97 25.17
C THR A 381 41.56 11.81 26.45
N SER A 382 42.37 10.80 26.47
CA SER A 382 43.55 10.74 27.34
C SER A 382 44.75 10.32 26.50
N LEU A 383 45.66 11.28 26.32
CA LEU A 383 47.00 11.06 25.80
C LEU A 383 47.80 10.27 26.81
N VAL A 384 48.46 9.18 26.41
CA VAL A 384 49.85 8.83 26.81
C VAL A 384 50.40 7.74 25.88
N ALA A 385 51.68 7.84 25.66
CA ALA A 385 52.64 7.34 24.73
C ALA A 385 52.77 5.83 24.49
N ALA A 386 53.36 5.58 23.34
CA ALA A 386 53.90 4.39 22.70
C ALA A 386 54.58 3.33 23.59
N THR A 387 54.36 2.08 23.21
CA THR A 387 55.43 1.06 22.94
C THR A 387 54.79 -0.22 22.38
N SER A 388 55.22 -0.69 21.21
CA SER A 388 55.10 -2.10 20.76
C SER A 388 56.29 -2.90 21.35
N PRO A 389 56.33 -4.26 21.43
CA PRO A 389 55.79 -5.23 20.45
C PRO A 389 55.27 -6.58 21.02
N ALA A 390 54.90 -7.45 20.08
CA ALA A 390 54.87 -8.92 20.13
C ALA A 390 53.60 -9.67 20.48
N SER A 391 53.02 -10.21 19.40
CA SER A 391 52.50 -11.58 19.19
C SER A 391 52.16 -12.43 20.41
N LEU A 392 50.90 -12.87 20.47
CA LEU A 392 50.52 -14.27 20.74
C LEU A 392 49.00 -14.43 20.50
N ALA A 393 48.70 -15.49 19.77
CA ALA A 393 47.34 -15.93 19.46
C ALA A 393 46.59 -16.38 20.71
N SER A 394 45.34 -15.97 20.83
CA SER A 394 44.35 -16.67 21.64
C SER A 394 42.98 -16.54 21.02
N SER A 395 42.40 -17.70 20.71
CA SER A 395 41.01 -17.87 20.21
C SER A 395 40.02 -17.19 21.15
N PRO A 396 38.99 -16.50 20.59
CA PRO A 396 37.90 -16.02 21.43
C PRO A 396 36.89 -17.14 21.70
N ALA A 397 36.40 -17.17 22.92
CA ALA A 397 35.34 -18.00 23.43
C ALA A 397 34.09 -17.91 22.55
N SER A 398 33.53 -19.07 22.21
CA SER A 398 32.28 -19.25 21.47
C SER A 398 31.12 -18.71 22.31
N SER A 399 30.66 -17.48 22.01
CA SER A 399 29.32 -17.04 22.44
C SER A 399 28.31 -17.79 21.54
N THR A 400 27.45 -18.62 22.12
CA THR A 400 26.41 -19.33 21.41
C THR A 400 25.37 -18.32 20.90
N LEU A 401 25.50 -17.93 19.63
CA LEU A 401 24.50 -17.13 18.94
C LEU A 401 23.22 -17.95 18.74
N LYS A 402 22.06 -17.32 18.89
CA LYS A 402 20.76 -17.97 18.58
C LYS A 402 20.55 -18.01 17.06
N VAL A 403 20.04 -19.13 16.54
CA VAL A 403 19.68 -19.23 15.10
C VAL A 403 18.48 -18.33 14.81
N SER A 404 18.54 -17.59 13.73
CA SER A 404 17.44 -16.73 13.27
C SER A 404 16.18 -17.53 12.94
N ILE A 405 15.06 -17.10 13.54
CA ILE A 405 13.72 -17.68 13.30
C ILE A 405 12.79 -16.73 12.57
N ASP A 406 13.21 -15.49 12.34
CA ASP A 406 12.45 -14.41 11.69
C ASP A 406 13.16 -13.80 10.48
N GLY A 407 14.35 -14.32 10.13
CA GLY A 407 15.18 -13.83 9.04
C GLY A 407 16.11 -12.68 9.41
N SER A 408 16.07 -12.16 10.64
CA SER A 408 17.00 -11.11 11.09
C SER A 408 18.31 -11.69 11.62
N CYS A 409 19.41 -10.92 11.54
CA CYS A 409 20.72 -11.32 12.04
C CYS A 409 21.46 -10.14 12.67
N THR A 410 21.30 -9.97 13.96
CA THR A 410 22.04 -8.99 14.80
C THR A 410 21.83 -9.32 16.28
N ASN A 411 22.56 -8.64 17.18
CA ASN A 411 22.31 -8.71 18.62
C ASN A 411 22.27 -10.14 19.20
N GLY A 412 23.22 -10.98 18.81
CA GLY A 412 23.30 -12.35 19.31
C GLY A 412 22.48 -13.38 18.51
N VAL A 413 21.99 -13.01 17.30
CA VAL A 413 21.28 -13.89 16.36
C VAL A 413 22.14 -14.15 15.12
N THR A 414 22.25 -15.43 14.70
CA THR A 414 23.02 -15.84 13.52
C THR A 414 22.12 -16.40 12.43
N CYS A 415 22.53 -16.22 11.17
CA CYS A 415 21.92 -16.86 10.02
C CYS A 415 22.35 -18.32 9.84
N LEU A 416 23.44 -18.76 10.48
CA LEU A 416 23.93 -20.13 10.37
C LEU A 416 22.87 -21.13 10.83
N GLY A 417 22.41 -21.99 9.90
CA GLY A 417 21.34 -22.96 10.15
C GLY A 417 19.92 -22.38 10.12
N SER A 418 19.74 -21.12 9.71
CA SER A 418 18.44 -20.50 9.52
C SER A 418 17.75 -21.02 8.24
N THR A 419 16.42 -21.15 8.27
CA THR A 419 15.61 -21.49 7.10
C THR A 419 15.59 -20.40 6.02
N PHE A 420 16.05 -19.19 6.37
CA PHE A 420 16.14 -18.04 5.44
C PHE A 420 17.47 -18.00 4.66
N GLY A 421 18.47 -18.81 5.05
CA GLY A 421 19.80 -18.86 4.46
C GLY A 421 20.90 -18.56 5.46
N ASP A 422 22.13 -18.99 5.14
CA ASP A 422 23.26 -18.98 6.09
C ASP A 422 24.06 -17.66 6.10
N CYS A 423 23.79 -16.72 5.19
CA CYS A 423 24.52 -15.45 5.11
C CYS A 423 23.74 -14.31 5.76
N CYS A 424 24.44 -13.45 6.51
CA CYS A 424 23.89 -12.23 7.09
C CYS A 424 24.31 -11.03 6.23
N SER A 425 23.38 -10.37 5.57
CA SER A 425 23.66 -9.18 4.75
C SER A 425 24.08 -7.97 5.60
N GLY A 426 24.66 -6.94 4.94
CA GLY A 426 24.94 -5.64 5.58
C GLY A 426 23.72 -4.92 6.11
N HIS A 427 22.53 -5.41 5.75
CA HIS A 427 21.23 -4.90 6.20
C HIS A 427 20.60 -5.75 7.31
N ASN A 428 21.36 -6.64 7.92
CA ASN A 428 20.95 -7.50 9.05
C ASN A 428 19.84 -8.53 8.69
N TRP A 429 19.85 -9.04 7.46
CA TRP A 429 18.91 -10.06 7.02
C TRP A 429 19.61 -11.32 6.54
N CYS A 430 19.04 -12.47 6.87
CA CYS A 430 19.51 -13.78 6.43
C CYS A 430 19.07 -14.07 4.99
N GLY A 431 19.98 -14.66 4.21
CA GLY A 431 19.71 -15.07 2.84
C GLY A 431 20.81 -15.97 2.28
N SER A 432 20.60 -16.50 1.06
CA SER A 432 21.55 -17.43 0.40
C SER A 432 22.09 -16.89 -0.93
N THR A 433 21.66 -15.71 -1.38
CA THR A 433 22.09 -15.12 -2.65
C THR A 433 23.32 -14.25 -2.49
N SER A 434 23.93 -13.82 -3.60
CA SER A 434 25.08 -12.91 -3.62
C SER A 434 24.80 -11.60 -2.87
N ASP A 435 23.55 -11.14 -2.82
CA ASP A 435 23.15 -9.90 -2.14
C ASP A 435 23.26 -10.00 -0.62
N TYR A 436 23.23 -11.23 -0.08
CA TYR A 436 23.40 -11.52 1.35
C TYR A 436 24.80 -12.02 1.69
N CYS A 437 25.44 -12.74 0.76
CA CYS A 437 26.71 -13.42 0.99
C CYS A 437 27.92 -12.65 0.43
N GLY A 438 27.67 -11.62 -0.42
CA GLY A 438 28.67 -10.79 -1.08
C GLY A 438 29.12 -9.59 -0.27
N ASP A 439 29.32 -8.46 -0.96
CA ASP A 439 29.82 -7.22 -0.36
C ASP A 439 28.88 -6.73 0.77
N GLY A 440 29.46 -6.42 1.91
CA GLY A 440 28.73 -6.01 3.10
C GLY A 440 28.21 -7.15 3.98
N CYS A 441 28.46 -8.42 3.63
CA CYS A 441 28.09 -9.56 4.47
C CYS A 441 28.80 -9.52 5.82
N GLN A 442 28.07 -9.85 6.88
CA GLN A 442 28.54 -9.81 8.27
C GLN A 442 28.99 -11.20 8.73
N ALA A 443 30.30 -11.47 8.65
CA ALA A 443 30.90 -12.77 8.98
C ALA A 443 30.74 -13.18 10.46
N GLY A 444 30.39 -12.25 11.35
CA GLY A 444 30.12 -12.55 12.77
C GLY A 444 28.73 -13.17 13.00
N PHE A 445 27.82 -13.07 12.02
CA PHE A 445 26.43 -13.49 12.14
C PHE A 445 25.97 -14.43 11.02
N GLY A 446 26.85 -14.83 10.13
CA GLY A 446 26.56 -15.73 9.02
C GLY A 446 27.82 -16.11 8.24
N THR A 447 27.65 -16.97 7.22
CA THR A 447 28.74 -17.38 6.32
C THR A 447 28.86 -16.34 5.20
N CYS A 448 30.03 -15.67 5.10
CA CYS A 448 30.33 -14.76 4.00
C CYS A 448 31.35 -15.38 3.06
N GLY A 449 31.20 -15.19 1.74
CA GLY A 449 32.17 -15.64 0.75
C GLY A 449 31.51 -16.16 -0.53
N THR A 450 32.26 -16.14 -1.61
CA THR A 450 31.84 -16.44 -2.97
C THR A 450 31.13 -17.78 -3.08
N SER A 451 29.96 -17.75 -3.70
CA SER A 451 29.13 -18.88 -4.08
C SER A 451 29.96 -20.09 -4.52
N ALA A 452 29.88 -21.19 -3.81
CA ALA A 452 30.32 -22.47 -4.29
C ALA A 452 29.47 -22.81 -5.53
N ARG A 453 30.08 -22.73 -6.72
CA ARG A 453 29.53 -23.28 -7.94
C ARG A 453 29.29 -24.79 -7.72
N ARG A 454 28.05 -25.18 -7.55
CA ARG A 454 27.62 -26.56 -7.88
C ARG A 454 27.48 -26.62 -9.41
N SER A 455 28.49 -27.24 -10.03
CA SER A 455 28.42 -27.72 -11.39
C SER A 455 27.24 -28.68 -11.54
N VAL A 456 26.24 -28.25 -12.28
CA VAL A 456 25.24 -29.18 -12.83
C VAL A 456 25.77 -29.59 -14.19
N GLU A 457 26.14 -30.86 -14.26
CA GLU A 457 26.58 -31.56 -15.45
C GLU A 457 25.43 -31.59 -16.49
N GLU A 458 25.80 -31.19 -17.68
CA GLU A 458 24.99 -31.10 -18.88
C GLU A 458 24.51 -32.51 -19.31
N VAL A 459 23.22 -32.75 -19.34
CA VAL A 459 22.67 -33.85 -20.15
C VAL A 459 21.79 -33.22 -21.22
N SER A 460 22.44 -33.04 -22.38
CA SER A 460 21.81 -32.80 -23.66
C SER A 460 20.95 -33.97 -24.05
N LYS A 461 19.66 -33.80 -24.30
CA LYS A 461 18.94 -34.55 -25.34
C LYS A 461 17.83 -33.71 -25.97
N LYS A 462 17.97 -33.58 -27.27
CA LYS A 462 17.06 -33.06 -28.27
C LYS A 462 15.64 -33.63 -28.14
N GLY A 463 14.64 -32.77 -28.35
CA GLY A 463 13.26 -33.20 -28.62
C GLY A 463 12.41 -32.03 -29.08
N LYS A 464 12.34 -31.83 -30.40
CA LYS A 464 11.37 -30.95 -31.06
C LYS A 464 9.97 -31.45 -30.77
N HIS A 465 9.04 -30.59 -30.33
CA HIS A 465 7.67 -30.63 -30.83
C HIS A 465 6.97 -29.28 -30.78
N LYS A 466 6.29 -29.03 -31.88
CA LYS A 466 5.59 -27.83 -32.30
C LYS A 466 4.32 -27.58 -31.47
N ARG A 467 4.02 -26.27 -31.35
CA ARG A 467 2.71 -25.58 -31.48
C ARG A 467 1.45 -26.44 -31.35
N HIS A 468 0.62 -26.09 -30.40
CA HIS A 468 -0.80 -25.70 -30.53
C HIS A 468 -1.39 -25.56 -29.12
N LEU A 469 -1.88 -24.37 -28.80
CA LEU A 469 -3.18 -24.13 -28.16
C LEU A 469 -3.25 -22.65 -27.80
N ARG A 470 -3.71 -21.88 -28.75
CA ARG A 470 -4.51 -20.66 -28.51
C ARG A 470 -5.94 -21.03 -28.86
N LEU A 471 -6.88 -20.36 -28.18
CA LEU A 471 -8.32 -20.41 -28.36
C LEU A 471 -9.06 -21.38 -27.42
N HIS A 472 -9.48 -20.79 -26.28
CA HIS A 472 -10.78 -21.00 -25.64
C HIS A 472 -10.87 -20.04 -24.43
N GLY A 473 -11.21 -18.78 -24.72
CA GLY A 473 -11.48 -17.75 -23.71
C GLY A 473 -12.57 -16.74 -24.11
N HIS A 474 -13.23 -16.95 -25.23
CA HIS A 474 -14.23 -16.00 -25.74
C HIS A 474 -15.67 -16.54 -25.93
N ALA A 475 -15.96 -17.75 -25.48
CA ALA A 475 -17.27 -18.36 -25.72
C ALA A 475 -18.30 -18.24 -24.58
N LEU A 476 -17.92 -17.72 -23.41
CA LEU A 476 -18.84 -17.61 -22.26
C LEU A 476 -19.39 -16.20 -22.03
N ALA A 477 -18.80 -15.16 -22.63
CA ALA A 477 -19.31 -13.79 -22.51
C ALA A 477 -20.50 -13.51 -23.45
N ASP A 478 -20.59 -14.20 -24.60
CA ASP A 478 -21.67 -13.98 -25.57
C ASP A 478 -22.98 -14.69 -25.21
N GLN A 479 -22.97 -15.67 -24.31
CA GLN A 479 -24.22 -16.34 -23.88
C GLN A 479 -24.97 -15.57 -22.78
N ALA A 480 -24.30 -14.73 -22.00
CA ALA A 480 -24.95 -13.90 -20.98
C ALA A 480 -25.70 -12.70 -21.60
N ILE A 481 -25.19 -12.15 -22.69
CA ILE A 481 -25.80 -10.98 -23.38
C ILE A 481 -27.07 -11.40 -24.19
N GLN A 482 -27.13 -12.65 -24.63
CA GLN A 482 -28.33 -13.15 -25.36
C GLN A 482 -29.47 -13.58 -24.45
N ALA A 483 -29.19 -13.85 -23.15
CA ALA A 483 -30.23 -14.20 -22.18
C ALA A 483 -31.00 -12.95 -21.69
N GLU A 484 -30.36 -11.81 -21.57
CA GLU A 484 -31.03 -10.55 -21.16
C GLU A 484 -31.90 -9.95 -22.30
N ALA A 485 -31.46 -10.07 -23.55
CA ALA A 485 -32.25 -9.62 -24.70
C ALA A 485 -33.50 -10.48 -25.00
N GLY A 486 -33.58 -11.69 -24.43
CA GLY A 486 -34.75 -12.59 -24.58
C GLY A 486 -35.85 -12.36 -23.55
N MET A 487 -35.55 -11.70 -22.41
CA MET A 487 -36.55 -11.44 -21.36
C MET A 487 -37.35 -10.16 -21.61
N GLU A 488 -36.77 -9.16 -22.26
CA GLU A 488 -37.43 -7.89 -22.52
C GLU A 488 -38.52 -7.96 -23.63
N LYS A 489 -38.55 -9.04 -24.44
CA LYS A 489 -39.58 -9.27 -25.47
C LYS A 489 -40.81 -10.04 -25.00
N LYS A 490 -40.77 -10.67 -23.80
CA LYS A 490 -41.95 -11.41 -23.31
C LYS A 490 -42.91 -10.59 -22.47
N ASP A 491 -42.46 -9.48 -21.92
CA ASP A 491 -43.33 -8.61 -21.09
C ASP A 491 -44.15 -7.58 -21.90
N LEU A 492 -43.96 -7.51 -23.23
CA LEU A 492 -44.70 -6.57 -24.09
C LEU A 492 -45.92 -7.18 -24.79
N GLU A 493 -46.16 -8.49 -24.63
CA GLU A 493 -47.31 -9.18 -25.27
C GLU A 493 -48.49 -9.52 -24.33
N ILE A 494 -48.44 -9.13 -23.05
CA ILE A 494 -49.49 -9.44 -22.05
C ILE A 494 -50.40 -8.24 -21.77
N HIS A 495 -50.18 -7.07 -22.38
CA HIS A 495 -51.07 -5.90 -22.27
C HIS A 495 -51.48 -5.37 -23.66
N LYS A 496 -52.20 -6.18 -24.42
CA LYS A 496 -53.15 -5.74 -25.46
C LYS A 496 -54.43 -6.53 -25.40
#